data_4ccb28a33e0f487bb7463801593cc320
#
_entry.id   4ccb28a33e0f487bb7463801593cc320
#
_cell.length_a   1.000
_cell.length_b   1.000
_cell.length_c   1.000
_cell.angle_alpha   90.00
_cell.angle_beta   90.00
_cell.angle_gamma   90.00
#
_symmetry.space_group_name_H-M   'P 1'
#
loop_
_entity.id
_entity.type
_entity.pdbx_description
1 polymer ?
#
loop_
_entity_poly.entity_id
_entity_poly.type
_entity_poly.pdbx_seq_one_letter_code
_entity_poly.pdbx_strand_id
1 'polypeptide(L)'
;MYQEDSFKTSQVVYAHTRSDEADMEYKMHCHNSYEIYYMVKGNVEYFLEGTSYVPKPGSLLIIPPNCFHGLRVLDGSEYHRIRLHFVPELLTEKEKQLLLGILGKSWGYMEEQFRAEWYFNSLEECGSY
;
A
#
# COMPACT_ATOMS: atom_id res chain seq x y z
N MET A 1 12.39 14.11 11.84
CA MET A 1 11.84 13.14 12.79
C MET A 1 11.48 11.86 12.04
N TYR A 2 11.84 10.72 12.55
CA TYR A 2 11.51 9.43 11.96
C TYR A 2 11.26 8.46 13.10
N GLN A 3 10.07 7.88 13.11
CA GLN A 3 9.68 6.89 14.12
C GLN A 3 9.09 5.68 13.42
N GLU A 4 9.51 4.51 13.82
CA GLU A 4 9.02 3.28 13.22
C GLU A 4 8.83 2.20 14.26
N ASP A 5 7.64 1.60 14.25
CA ASP A 5 7.35 0.37 14.96
C ASP A 5 7.23 -0.71 13.90
N SER A 6 8.06 -1.71 13.98
CA SER A 6 8.06 -2.75 12.96
C SER A 6 8.28 -4.12 13.56
N PHE A 7 7.85 -5.12 12.82
CA PHE A 7 8.17 -6.49 13.16
C PHE A 7 8.30 -7.29 11.87
N LYS A 8 9.10 -8.33 11.92
CA LYS A 8 9.46 -9.06 10.73
C LYS A 8 9.58 -10.55 11.03
N THR A 9 8.98 -11.35 10.16
CA THR A 9 9.21 -12.80 10.12
C THR A 9 9.70 -13.15 8.72
N SER A 10 9.93 -14.42 8.45
CA SER A 10 10.30 -14.86 7.11
C SER A 10 9.16 -14.67 6.10
N GLN A 11 7.95 -14.49 6.56
CA GLN A 11 6.77 -14.43 5.69
C GLN A 11 6.05 -13.09 5.71
N VAL A 12 6.25 -12.28 6.75
CA VAL A 12 5.52 -11.03 6.95
C VAL A 12 6.46 -9.94 7.42
N VAL A 13 6.31 -8.76 6.84
CA VAL A 13 6.96 -7.54 7.34
C VAL A 13 5.87 -6.53 7.60
N TYR A 14 5.86 -5.99 8.80
CA TYR A 14 4.92 -4.95 9.19
C TYR A 14 5.71 -3.72 9.62
N ALA A 15 5.30 -2.54 9.18
CA ALA A 15 5.92 -1.30 9.58
C ALA A 15 4.88 -0.19 9.72
N HIS A 16 4.91 0.45 10.87
CA HIS A 16 4.08 1.62 11.15
C HIS A 16 5.06 2.77 11.32
N THR A 17 5.04 3.71 10.41
CA THR A 17 6.09 4.71 10.29
C THR A 17 5.51 6.13 10.30
N ARG A 18 6.23 7.04 10.97
CA ARG A 18 5.96 8.48 10.95
C ARG A 18 7.23 9.21 10.61
N SER A 19 7.14 10.17 9.71
CA SER A 19 8.27 11.01 9.34
C SER A 19 7.75 12.38 8.90
N ASP A 20 8.63 13.36 8.85
CA ASP A 20 8.24 14.72 8.45
C ASP A 20 9.29 15.39 7.56
N GLU A 21 10.00 14.59 6.78
CA GLU A 21 11.03 15.12 5.89
C GLU A 21 10.45 15.39 4.50
N ALA A 22 10.55 16.65 4.07
CA ALA A 22 10.11 17.04 2.74
C ALA A 22 11.06 16.48 1.67
N ASP A 23 10.53 16.30 0.47
CA ASP A 23 11.31 15.89 -0.71
C ASP A 23 12.02 14.55 -0.58
N MET A 24 11.61 13.75 0.37
CA MET A 24 12.08 12.37 0.45
C MET A 24 11.55 11.57 -0.73
N GLU A 25 12.40 10.77 -1.31
CA GLU A 25 12.04 9.96 -2.45
C GLU A 25 12.34 8.50 -2.14
N TYR A 26 11.32 7.67 -2.27
CA TYR A 26 11.47 6.23 -2.10
C TYR A 26 11.51 5.61 -3.48
N LYS A 27 12.67 5.09 -3.84
CA LYS A 27 12.93 4.61 -5.20
C LYS A 27 11.92 3.57 -5.66
N MET A 28 11.66 3.58 -6.96
CA MET A 28 10.84 2.54 -7.58
C MET A 28 11.50 1.19 -7.36
N HIS A 29 10.71 0.22 -6.96
CA HIS A 29 11.17 -1.14 -6.72
C HIS A 29 10.01 -2.12 -6.94
N CYS A 30 10.34 -3.39 -7.01
CA CYS A 30 9.34 -4.45 -7.00
C CYS A 30 9.87 -5.59 -6.14
N HIS A 31 8.95 -6.39 -5.62
CA HIS A 31 9.31 -7.52 -4.78
C HIS A 31 8.30 -8.64 -4.96
N ASN A 32 8.69 -9.83 -4.55
CA ASN A 32 7.83 -11.01 -4.69
C ASN A 32 6.97 -11.19 -3.44
N SER A 33 6.23 -10.15 -3.10
CA SER A 33 5.30 -10.17 -1.98
C SER A 33 4.14 -9.24 -2.28
N TYR A 34 3.02 -9.49 -1.62
CA TYR A 34 1.94 -8.52 -1.61
C TYR A 34 2.30 -7.40 -0.66
N GLU A 35 1.86 -6.21 -0.97
CA GLU A 35 1.96 -5.09 -0.04
C GLU A 35 0.59 -4.48 0.15
N ILE A 36 0.23 -4.26 1.41
CA ILE A 36 -0.93 -3.44 1.75
C ILE A 36 -0.37 -2.16 2.35
N TYR A 37 -0.73 -1.05 1.74
CA TYR A 37 -0.28 0.27 2.15
C TYR A 37 -1.50 1.08 2.57
N TYR A 38 -1.45 1.56 3.81
CA TYR A 38 -2.53 2.39 4.35
C TYR A 38 -1.95 3.75 4.72
N MET A 39 -2.52 4.79 4.12
CA MET A 39 -2.08 6.16 4.40
C MET A 39 -2.95 6.76 5.48
N VAL A 40 -2.35 7.04 6.62
CA VAL A 40 -3.08 7.66 7.73
C VAL A 40 -3.09 9.17 7.55
N LYS A 41 -1.97 9.76 7.17
CA LYS A 41 -1.81 11.20 7.11
C LYS A 41 -0.60 11.54 6.26
N GLY A 42 -0.65 12.64 5.53
CA GLY A 42 0.51 13.10 4.79
C GLY A 42 0.17 13.61 3.41
N ASN A 43 1.21 13.95 2.67
CA ASN A 43 1.08 14.47 1.32
C ASN A 43 2.18 13.85 0.47
N VAL A 44 1.83 12.82 -0.31
CA VAL A 44 2.79 12.08 -1.11
C VAL A 44 2.25 11.87 -2.52
N GLU A 45 3.16 11.68 -3.44
CA GLU A 45 2.83 11.22 -4.78
C GLU A 45 3.30 9.77 -4.87
N TYR A 46 2.39 8.87 -5.19
CA TYR A 46 2.66 7.44 -5.22
C TYR A 46 2.67 6.96 -6.67
N PHE A 47 3.68 6.19 -7.05
CA PHE A 47 3.85 5.68 -8.41
C PHE A 47 3.62 4.19 -8.44
N LEU A 48 2.76 3.75 -9.35
CA LEU A 48 2.47 2.33 -9.56
C LEU A 48 2.47 2.06 -11.05
N GLU A 49 3.40 1.21 -11.51
CA GLU A 49 3.46 0.79 -12.90
C GLU A 49 3.32 1.95 -13.88
N GLY A 50 4.03 3.04 -13.63
CA GLY A 50 4.05 4.18 -14.54
C GLY A 50 2.90 5.17 -14.38
N THR A 51 2.01 4.94 -13.45
CA THR A 51 0.92 5.86 -13.16
C THR A 51 1.12 6.47 -11.79
N SER A 52 0.83 7.75 -11.62
CA SER A 52 1.00 8.40 -10.35
C SER A 52 -0.33 8.84 -9.74
N TYR A 53 -0.35 8.88 -8.43
CA TYR A 53 -1.50 9.27 -7.63
C TYR A 53 -1.09 10.10 -6.46
N VAL A 54 -2.02 10.89 -5.95
CA VAL A 54 -1.87 11.54 -4.66
C VAL A 54 -2.95 10.93 -3.76
N PRO A 55 -2.62 9.88 -3.01
CA PRO A 55 -3.61 9.23 -2.16
C PRO A 55 -4.08 10.15 -1.05
N LYS A 56 -5.35 10.08 -0.76
CA LYS A 56 -5.93 10.84 0.36
C LYS A 56 -5.70 10.10 1.66
N PRO A 57 -5.63 10.81 2.78
CA PRO A 57 -5.63 10.14 4.08
C PRO A 57 -6.80 9.16 4.19
N GLY A 58 -6.53 7.96 4.66
CA GLY A 58 -7.52 6.89 4.70
C GLY A 58 -7.50 5.99 3.48
N SER A 59 -6.67 6.27 2.50
CA SER A 59 -6.55 5.41 1.31
C SER A 59 -5.83 4.12 1.65
N LEU A 60 -6.29 3.05 1.04
CA LEU A 60 -5.68 1.74 1.11
C LEU A 60 -5.25 1.34 -0.29
N LEU A 61 -3.99 0.98 -0.46
CA LEU A 61 -3.48 0.46 -1.71
C LEU A 61 -3.08 -0.99 -1.50
N ILE A 62 -3.49 -1.84 -2.42
CA ILE A 62 -3.08 -3.25 -2.42
C ILE A 62 -2.20 -3.45 -3.64
N ILE A 63 -0.94 -3.78 -3.40
CA ILE A 63 0.07 -3.90 -4.44
C ILE A 63 0.45 -5.36 -4.58
N PRO A 64 0.14 -5.97 -5.72
CA PRO A 64 0.48 -7.39 -5.93
C PRO A 64 1.98 -7.60 -6.12
N PRO A 65 2.43 -8.85 -6.05
CA PRO A 65 3.84 -9.16 -6.31
C PRO A 65 4.30 -8.68 -7.67
N ASN A 66 5.54 -8.27 -7.75
CA ASN A 66 6.22 -7.86 -8.98
C ASN A 66 5.66 -6.61 -9.64
N CYS A 67 4.93 -5.80 -8.89
CA CYS A 67 4.44 -4.52 -9.37
C CYS A 67 5.44 -3.44 -9.00
N PHE A 68 5.95 -2.70 -9.97
CA PHE A 68 6.86 -1.59 -9.71
C PHE A 68 6.12 -0.45 -9.04
N HIS A 69 6.66 0.01 -7.93
CA HIS A 69 6.04 1.08 -7.17
C HIS A 69 7.09 1.89 -6.41
N GLY A 70 6.73 3.09 -6.05
CA GLY A 70 7.56 3.99 -5.27
C GLY A 70 6.77 5.23 -4.92
N LEU A 71 7.36 6.14 -4.17
CA LEU A 71 6.66 7.36 -3.80
C LEU A 71 7.65 8.51 -3.57
N ARG A 72 7.11 9.71 -3.59
CA ARG A 72 7.83 10.93 -3.25
C ARG A 72 7.01 11.72 -2.24
N VAL A 73 7.64 12.16 -1.17
CA VAL A 73 7.00 13.01 -0.17
C VAL A 73 7.00 14.44 -0.68
N LEU A 74 5.84 15.08 -0.71
CA LEU A 74 5.68 16.37 -1.38
C LEU A 74 5.95 17.58 -0.48
N ASP A 75 5.82 17.43 0.84
CA ASP A 75 6.06 18.55 1.75
C ASP A 75 6.51 18.02 3.12
N GLY A 76 6.73 18.94 4.06
CA GLY A 76 7.21 18.61 5.40
C GLY A 76 6.13 18.26 6.40
N SER A 77 4.90 18.05 5.97
CA SER A 77 3.87 17.63 6.90
C SER A 77 4.12 16.19 7.37
N GLU A 78 3.56 15.84 8.51
CA GLU A 78 3.75 14.49 9.03
C GLU A 78 3.20 13.46 8.05
N TYR A 79 4.05 12.54 7.68
CA TYR A 79 3.69 11.41 6.82
C TYR A 79 3.60 10.16 7.68
N HIS A 80 2.38 9.71 7.88
CA HIS A 80 2.05 8.59 8.76
C HIS A 80 1.41 7.50 7.93
N ARG A 81 2.02 6.31 7.89
CA ARG A 81 1.58 5.21 7.05
C ARG A 81 1.83 3.88 7.74
N ILE A 82 1.06 2.89 7.29
CA ILE A 82 1.22 1.51 7.73
C ILE A 82 1.46 0.69 6.48
N ARG A 83 2.46 -0.18 6.52
CA ARG A 83 2.77 -1.09 5.41
C ARG A 83 2.80 -2.50 5.93
N LEU A 84 2.21 -3.40 5.17
CA LEU A 84 2.24 -4.82 5.46
C LEU A 84 2.67 -5.55 4.19
N HIS A 85 3.78 -6.27 4.27
CA HIS A 85 4.24 -7.12 3.18
C HIS A 85 4.06 -8.57 3.61
N PHE A 86 3.57 -9.41 2.72
CA PHE A 86 3.48 -10.83 3.02
C PHE A 86 3.70 -11.64 1.74
N VAL A 87 4.30 -12.82 1.92
CA VAL A 87 4.62 -13.68 0.78
C VAL A 87 3.34 -14.30 0.21
N PRO A 88 3.30 -14.52 -1.12
CA PRO A 88 2.11 -15.12 -1.75
C PRO A 88 1.73 -16.48 -1.18
N GLU A 89 2.70 -17.24 -0.67
CA GLU A 89 2.47 -18.56 -0.13
C GLU A 89 1.58 -18.57 1.11
N LEU A 90 1.38 -17.40 1.74
CA LEU A 90 0.42 -17.30 2.84
C LEU A 90 -1.03 -17.38 2.38
N LEU A 91 -1.28 -17.17 1.09
CA LEU A 91 -2.62 -17.22 0.54
C LEU A 91 -2.85 -18.56 -0.15
N THR A 92 -4.05 -19.09 -0.02
CA THR A 92 -4.48 -20.22 -0.84
C THR A 92 -4.75 -19.72 -2.25
N GLU A 93 -4.81 -20.66 -3.21
CA GLU A 93 -5.13 -20.28 -4.59
C GLU A 93 -6.50 -19.58 -4.67
N LYS A 94 -7.44 -20.04 -3.89
CA LYS A 94 -8.76 -19.41 -3.84
C LYS A 94 -8.67 -17.97 -3.33
N GLU A 95 -7.88 -17.74 -2.30
CA GLU A 95 -7.69 -16.38 -1.76
C GLU A 95 -7.01 -15.47 -2.78
N LYS A 96 -6.01 -15.97 -3.49
CA LYS A 96 -5.36 -15.20 -4.57
C LYS A 96 -6.36 -14.81 -5.65
N GLN A 97 -7.23 -15.75 -6.03
CA GLN A 97 -8.25 -15.49 -7.04
C GLN A 97 -9.27 -14.45 -6.58
N LEU A 98 -9.67 -14.53 -5.33
CA LEU A 98 -10.58 -13.54 -4.75
C LEU A 98 -9.95 -12.16 -4.74
N LEU A 99 -8.69 -12.08 -4.37
CA LEU A 99 -7.98 -10.81 -4.33
C LEU A 99 -7.85 -10.21 -5.74
N LEU A 100 -7.52 -11.01 -6.73
CA LEU A 100 -7.49 -10.56 -8.11
C LEU A 100 -8.85 -10.06 -8.59
N GLY A 101 -9.91 -10.73 -8.17
CA GLY A 101 -11.26 -10.31 -8.51
C GLY A 101 -11.61 -8.94 -7.94
N ILE A 102 -11.16 -8.66 -6.73
CA ILE A 102 -11.37 -7.36 -6.09
C ILE A 102 -10.58 -6.27 -6.80
N LEU A 103 -9.31 -6.56 -7.11
CA LEU A 103 -8.43 -5.59 -7.77
C LEU A 103 -8.69 -5.43 -9.26
N GLY A 104 -9.48 -6.33 -9.84
CA GLY A 104 -9.68 -6.35 -11.26
C GLY A 104 -8.64 -7.19 -11.91
N LYS A 105 -8.65 -7.28 -13.19
CA LYS A 105 -7.86 -8.26 -13.78
C LYS A 105 -6.42 -7.95 -13.59
N SER A 106 -5.72 -7.33 -14.01
CA SER A 106 -4.32 -7.27 -13.94
C SER A 106 -3.90 -6.55 -12.75
N TRP A 107 -4.25 -6.97 -11.73
CA TRP A 107 -3.81 -6.38 -10.60
C TRP A 107 -3.73 -4.94 -10.74
N GLY A 108 -4.47 -4.55 -11.12
CA GLY A 108 -4.69 -3.43 -11.06
C GLY A 108 -4.13 -2.37 -10.35
N TYR A 109 -3.84 -1.91 -10.57
CA TYR A 109 -3.40 -0.90 -10.09
C TYR A 109 -4.42 -0.02 -10.48
N MET A 110 -4.13 0.77 -10.89
CA MET A 110 -4.55 1.74 -10.54
C MET A 110 -5.26 2.89 -10.96
N GLU A 111 -5.66 2.94 -11.82
CA GLU A 111 -6.80 3.56 -11.78
C GLU A 111 -7.37 3.28 -10.51
N GLU A 112 -6.69 2.59 -9.81
CA GLU A 112 -6.99 1.82 -8.79
C GLU A 112 -6.80 2.45 -7.48
N GLN A 113 -6.30 3.57 -7.31
CA GLN A 113 -6.43 4.31 -6.09
C GLN A 113 -7.89 4.36 -5.68
N PHE A 114 -8.74 4.64 -6.65
CA PHE A 114 -10.18 4.65 -6.41
C PHE A 114 -10.68 3.29 -5.98
N ARG A 115 -10.20 2.24 -6.63
CA ARG A 115 -10.62 0.89 -6.30
C ARG A 115 -10.13 0.46 -4.94
N ALA A 116 -8.92 0.83 -4.57
CA ALA A 116 -8.39 0.53 -3.26
C ALA A 116 -9.20 1.24 -2.17
N GLU A 117 -9.57 2.49 -2.40
CA GLU A 117 -10.43 3.22 -1.48
C GLU A 117 -11.80 2.56 -1.35
N TRP A 118 -12.36 2.12 -2.47
CA TRP A 118 -13.63 1.40 -2.44
C TRP A 118 -13.53 0.13 -1.62
N TYR A 119 -12.46 -0.63 -1.80
CA TYR A 119 -12.26 -1.85 -1.06
C TYR A 119 -12.18 -1.59 0.44
N PHE A 120 -11.42 -0.58 0.82
CA PHE A 120 -11.31 -0.18 2.22
C PHE A 120 -12.68 0.21 2.80
N ASN A 121 -13.41 1.04 2.08
CA ASN A 121 -14.74 1.46 2.54
C ASN A 121 -15.70 0.29 2.66
N SER A 122 -15.62 -0.67 1.75
CA SER A 122 -16.47 -1.86 1.80
C SER A 122 -16.18 -2.69 3.03
N LEU A 123 -14.93 -2.86 3.39
CA LEU A 123 -14.55 -3.56 4.62
C LEU A 123 -15.06 -2.82 5.84
N GLU A 124 -14.94 -1.51 5.85
CA GLU A 124 -15.41 -0.68 6.94
C GLU A 124 -16.92 -0.80 7.11
N GLU A 125 -17.65 -0.78 6.03
CA GLU A 125 -19.11 -0.95 6.07
C GLU A 125 -19.53 -2.29 6.62
N CYS A 126 -18.78 -3.33 6.32
CA CYS A 126 -19.08 -4.66 6.86
C CYS A 126 -18.90 -4.74 8.37
N GLY A 127 -18.08 -3.86 8.93
CA GLY A 127 -17.85 -3.85 10.38
C GLY A 127 -17.21 -5.12 10.90
N SER A 128 -16.52 -5.84 10.06
CA SER A 128 -16.04 -7.18 10.41
C SER A 128 -14.56 -7.22 10.76
N TYR A 129 -14.00 -6.10 11.11
CA TYR A 129 -12.57 -6.03 11.43
C TYR A 129 -12.30 -5.05 12.54
#